data_e4ba5416dd6f167742f7f8a4fe1cc5f7
#
_entry.id   e4ba5416dd6f167742f7f8a4fe1cc5f7
#
_cell.length_a   1.000
_cell.length_b   1.000
_cell.length_c   1.000
_cell.angle_alpha   90.00
_cell.angle_beta   90.00
_cell.angle_gamma   90.00
#
_symmetry.space_group_name_H-M   'P 1'
#
loop_
_entity.id
_entity.type
_entity.pdbx_description
1 polymer ?
#
loop_
_entity_poly.entity_id
_entity_poly.type
_entity_poly.pdbx_seq_one_letter_code
_entity_poly.pdbx_strand_id
1 'polypeptide(L)'
;MRDTSIKKMFKPLIAAVAAAPLFAGAAFAGPYVNVEANASYPDGEYTTATTDLHFGFYGSTEDGKVAYYIQGGPGFVHTDSSDDTETEISGKVGVSVAVADGADVYGEIAGITNEDSSGDSIVDFGGKLGVKYTF
;
A
#
# COMPACT_ATOMS: atom_id res chain seq x y z
N MET A 1 -16.29 -6.28 -22.56
CA MET A 1 -16.61 -5.32 -21.50
C MET A 1 -15.66 -5.33 -20.32
N ARG A 2 -14.96 -6.42 -20.06
CA ARG A 2 -13.95 -6.50 -19.00
C ARG A 2 -12.70 -5.62 -19.23
N ASP A 3 -12.43 -5.26 -20.48
CA ASP A 3 -11.20 -4.62 -20.91
C ASP A 3 -11.08 -3.13 -20.52
N THR A 4 -12.21 -2.44 -20.38
CA THR A 4 -12.23 -1.01 -20.05
C THR A 4 -12.00 -0.74 -18.55
N SER A 5 -12.41 -1.67 -17.70
CA SER A 5 -12.27 -1.58 -16.24
C SER A 5 -10.82 -1.78 -15.81
N ILE A 6 -10.16 -2.78 -16.41
CA ILE A 6 -8.74 -3.07 -16.18
C ILE A 6 -7.88 -1.88 -16.63
N LYS A 7 -8.18 -1.27 -17.76
CA LYS A 7 -7.47 -0.08 -18.26
C LYS A 7 -7.59 1.14 -17.34
N LYS A 8 -8.73 1.29 -16.66
CA LYS A 8 -8.94 2.36 -15.67
C LYS A 8 -8.19 2.12 -14.36
N MET A 9 -8.03 0.87 -13.98
CA MET A 9 -7.31 0.48 -12.77
C MET A 9 -5.79 0.63 -12.90
N PHE A 10 -5.25 0.33 -14.08
CA PHE A 10 -3.79 0.45 -14.31
C PHE A 10 -3.29 1.88 -14.39
N LYS A 11 -4.17 2.86 -14.67
CA LYS A 11 -3.77 4.27 -14.76
C LYS A 11 -3.18 4.82 -13.44
N PRO A 12 -3.79 4.64 -12.26
CA PRO A 12 -3.18 5.10 -11.03
C PRO A 12 -1.94 4.30 -10.63
N LEU A 13 -1.91 3.00 -10.96
CA LEU A 13 -0.75 2.16 -10.69
C LEU A 13 0.44 2.57 -11.57
N ILE A 14 0.20 2.86 -12.85
CA ILE A 14 1.22 3.36 -13.79
C ILE A 14 1.70 4.75 -13.36
N ALA A 15 0.81 5.61 -12.87
CA ALA A 15 1.18 6.92 -12.35
C ALA A 15 2.06 6.80 -11.10
N ALA A 16 1.79 5.84 -10.21
CA ALA A 16 2.60 5.56 -9.05
C ALA A 16 3.99 5.02 -9.42
N VAL A 17 4.05 4.12 -10.39
CA VAL A 17 5.32 3.60 -10.93
C VAL A 17 6.09 4.67 -11.70
N ALA A 18 5.40 5.54 -12.44
CA ALA A 18 6.02 6.66 -13.16
C ALA A 18 6.55 7.76 -12.23
N ALA A 19 6.00 7.89 -11.01
CA ALA A 19 6.52 8.81 -10.00
C ALA A 19 7.81 8.30 -9.33
N ALA A 20 8.06 6.99 -9.35
CA ALA A 20 9.27 6.40 -8.75
C ALA A 20 10.59 6.99 -9.29
N PRO A 21 10.77 7.30 -10.60
CA PRO A 21 11.96 7.97 -11.11
C PRO A 21 12.19 9.39 -10.59
N LEU A 22 11.14 10.08 -10.15
CA LEU A 22 11.26 11.42 -9.59
C LEU A 22 11.99 11.43 -8.24
N PHE A 23 12.03 10.27 -7.58
CA PHE A 23 12.77 10.07 -6.33
C PHE A 23 14.16 9.45 -6.54
N ALA A 24 14.59 9.27 -7.80
CA ALA A 24 15.87 8.65 -8.16
C ALA A 24 17.11 9.46 -7.74
N GLY A 25 16.93 10.69 -7.28
CA GLY A 25 17.99 11.51 -6.70
C GLY A 25 18.23 11.31 -5.21
N ALA A 26 17.55 10.34 -4.59
CA ALA A 26 17.72 10.04 -3.18
C ALA A 26 19.03 9.28 -2.92
N ALA A 27 19.69 9.59 -1.82
CA ALA A 27 20.99 9.04 -1.46
C ALA A 27 20.94 7.52 -1.17
N PHE A 28 19.80 7.03 -0.72
CA PHE A 28 19.57 5.63 -0.42
C PHE A 28 18.24 5.21 -1.01
N ALA A 29 18.28 4.46 -2.09
CA ALA A 29 17.13 3.85 -2.70
C ALA A 29 17.41 2.36 -2.94
N GLY A 30 16.51 1.51 -2.51
CA GLY A 30 16.69 0.07 -2.65
C GLY A 30 15.38 -0.65 -2.90
N PRO A 31 15.43 -1.73 -3.70
CA PRO A 31 14.30 -2.63 -3.84
C PRO A 31 14.10 -3.47 -2.57
N TYR A 32 12.86 -3.85 -2.31
CA TYR A 32 12.53 -4.78 -1.23
C TYR A 32 11.31 -5.63 -1.57
N VAL A 33 11.15 -6.70 -0.83
CA VAL A 33 9.96 -7.54 -0.83
C VAL A 33 9.33 -7.44 0.55
N ASN A 34 8.03 -7.23 0.60
CA ASN A 34 7.25 -7.21 1.83
C ASN A 34 6.17 -8.28 1.80
N VAL A 35 6.10 -9.08 2.84
CA VAL A 35 4.99 -10.01 3.06
C VAL A 35 4.29 -9.57 4.33
N GLU A 36 3.00 -9.27 4.22
CA GLU A 36 2.21 -8.75 5.32
C GLU A 36 0.90 -9.53 5.41
N ALA A 37 0.52 -9.91 6.62
CA ALA A 37 -0.75 -10.54 6.89
C ALA A 37 -1.55 -9.66 7.86
N ASN A 38 -2.78 -9.35 7.47
CA ASN A 38 -3.71 -8.56 8.26
C ASN A 38 -5.00 -9.36 8.45
N ALA A 39 -5.52 -9.41 9.65
CA ALA A 39 -6.77 -10.08 9.95
C ALA A 39 -7.73 -9.12 10.66
N SER A 40 -9.00 -9.27 10.38
CA SER A 40 -10.07 -8.47 10.97
C SER A 40 -10.93 -9.33 11.89
N TYR A 41 -11.13 -8.82 13.09
CA TYR A 41 -11.90 -9.50 14.16
C TYR A 41 -12.95 -8.53 14.74
N PRO A 42 -13.96 -8.11 13.96
CA PRO A 42 -15.03 -7.30 14.51
C PRO A 42 -15.75 -8.07 15.61
N ASP A 43 -15.99 -7.43 16.74
CA ASP A 43 -16.60 -8.03 17.94
C ASP A 43 -15.88 -9.31 18.45
N GLY A 44 -14.58 -9.43 18.15
CA GLY A 44 -13.75 -10.56 18.57
C GLY A 44 -13.87 -11.81 17.72
N GLU A 45 -14.66 -11.78 16.65
CA GLU A 45 -14.80 -12.88 15.71
C GLU A 45 -14.00 -12.66 14.43
N TYR A 46 -13.29 -13.70 13.99
CA TYR A 46 -12.55 -13.66 12.73
C TYR A 46 -13.52 -13.49 11.56
N THR A 47 -13.24 -12.53 10.69
CA THR A 47 -14.06 -12.25 9.51
C THR A 47 -13.27 -12.37 8.22
N THR A 48 -12.12 -11.72 8.15
CA THR A 48 -11.33 -11.63 6.94
C THR A 48 -9.85 -11.59 7.26
N ALA A 49 -9.05 -12.25 6.45
CA ALA A 49 -7.59 -12.10 6.46
C ALA A 49 -7.10 -11.75 5.07
N THR A 50 -6.14 -10.84 5.00
CA THR A 50 -5.46 -10.47 3.77
C THR A 50 -3.97 -10.74 3.92
N THR A 51 -3.40 -11.47 2.95
CA THR A 51 -1.96 -11.66 2.85
C THR A 51 -1.46 -10.94 1.60
N ASP A 52 -0.65 -9.93 1.79
CA ASP A 52 -0.05 -9.15 0.71
C ASP A 52 1.38 -9.61 0.43
N LEU A 53 1.69 -9.79 -0.85
CA LEU A 53 3.05 -9.98 -1.34
C LEU A 53 3.42 -8.81 -2.22
N HIS A 54 4.21 -7.89 -1.70
CA HIS A 54 4.57 -6.66 -2.39
C HIS A 54 6.04 -6.61 -2.77
N PHE A 55 6.29 -6.06 -3.94
CA PHE A 55 7.61 -5.58 -4.36
C PHE A 55 7.60 -4.06 -4.26
N GLY A 56 8.66 -3.49 -3.76
CA GLY A 56 8.72 -2.06 -3.56
C GLY A 56 10.11 -1.48 -3.64
N PHE A 57 10.13 -0.16 -3.53
CA PHE A 57 11.34 0.64 -3.42
C PHE A 57 11.20 1.56 -2.23
N TYR A 58 12.28 1.70 -1.49
CA TYR A 58 12.39 2.69 -0.42
C TYR A 58 13.56 3.61 -0.68
N GLY A 59 13.48 4.80 -0.15
CA GLY A 59 14.57 5.76 -0.24
C GLY A 59 14.49 6.80 0.86
N SER A 60 15.56 7.57 0.95
CA SER A 60 15.62 8.72 1.85
C SER A 60 16.45 9.83 1.24
N THR A 61 16.26 11.06 1.73
CA THR A 61 17.14 12.18 1.39
C THR A 61 18.51 12.00 2.04
N GLU A 62 19.53 12.70 1.52
CA GLU A 62 20.92 12.61 2.00
C GLU A 62 21.05 12.92 3.49
N ASP A 63 20.26 13.88 3.98
CA ASP A 63 20.24 14.25 5.39
C ASP A 63 19.42 13.29 6.26
N GLY A 64 18.75 12.30 5.66
CA GLY A 64 17.90 11.33 6.35
C GLY A 64 16.61 11.89 6.92
N LYS A 65 16.26 13.14 6.62
CA LYS A 65 15.08 13.79 7.18
C LYS A 65 13.78 13.36 6.52
N VAL A 66 13.83 12.94 5.27
CA VAL A 66 12.67 12.44 4.53
C VAL A 66 12.94 11.02 4.11
N ALA A 67 12.09 10.11 4.49
CA ALA A 67 12.07 8.73 4.03
C ALA A 67 10.76 8.43 3.32
N TYR A 68 10.80 7.60 2.30
CA TYR A 68 9.62 7.24 1.51
C TYR A 68 9.71 5.81 1.03
N TYR A 69 8.55 5.24 0.72
CA TYR A 69 8.46 3.95 0.05
C TYR A 69 7.25 3.90 -0.87
N ILE A 70 7.35 3.03 -1.86
CA ILE A 70 6.25 2.62 -2.72
C ILE A 70 6.31 1.12 -2.89
N GLN A 71 5.20 0.45 -2.77
CA GLN A 71 5.11 -0.99 -2.94
C GLN A 71 3.78 -1.40 -3.56
N GLY A 72 3.78 -2.55 -4.22
CA GLY A 72 2.57 -3.11 -4.79
C GLY A 72 2.76 -4.57 -5.18
N GLY A 73 1.66 -5.25 -5.35
CA GLY A 73 1.63 -6.66 -5.74
C GLY A 73 0.30 -7.33 -5.43
N PRO A 74 0.24 -8.67 -5.55
CA PRO A 74 -0.96 -9.42 -5.25
C PRO A 74 -1.27 -9.43 -3.75
N GLY A 75 -2.56 -9.32 -3.45
CA GLY A 75 -3.13 -9.55 -2.14
C GLY A 75 -4.10 -10.73 -2.19
N PHE A 76 -4.01 -11.62 -1.23
CA PHE A 76 -4.89 -12.78 -1.11
C PHE A 76 -5.86 -12.54 0.04
N VAL A 77 -7.12 -12.34 -0.30
CA VAL A 77 -8.18 -12.02 0.67
C VAL A 77 -8.99 -13.29 0.95
N HIS A 78 -8.91 -13.77 2.16
CA HIS A 78 -9.69 -14.90 2.64
C HIS A 78 -10.84 -14.41 3.53
N THR A 79 -12.06 -14.81 3.20
CA THR A 79 -13.26 -14.45 3.95
C THR A 79 -13.85 -15.70 4.61
N ASP A 80 -14.05 -15.64 5.91
CA ASP A 80 -14.55 -16.80 6.69
C ASP A 80 -15.95 -17.25 6.27
N SER A 81 -16.86 -16.31 6.02
CA SER A 81 -18.24 -16.59 5.67
C SER A 81 -18.42 -17.36 4.36
N SER A 82 -17.52 -17.18 3.40
CA SER A 82 -17.56 -17.81 2.07
C SER A 82 -16.56 -18.96 1.94
N ASP A 83 -15.61 -19.08 2.87
CA ASP A 83 -14.46 -19.99 2.80
C ASP A 83 -13.70 -19.91 1.46
N ASP A 84 -13.73 -18.74 0.83
CA ASP A 84 -13.09 -18.45 -0.42
C ASP A 84 -11.89 -17.53 -0.25
N THR A 85 -10.91 -17.70 -1.13
CA THR A 85 -9.76 -16.79 -1.23
C THR A 85 -9.79 -16.10 -2.58
N GLU A 86 -9.84 -14.77 -2.56
CA GLU A 86 -9.79 -13.94 -3.75
C GLU A 86 -8.40 -13.34 -3.91
N THR A 87 -7.92 -13.24 -5.14
CA THR A 87 -6.67 -12.57 -5.46
C THR A 87 -6.97 -11.16 -5.95
N GLU A 88 -6.44 -10.19 -5.23
CA GLU A 88 -6.58 -8.76 -5.54
C GLU A 88 -5.20 -8.15 -5.80
N ILE A 89 -5.18 -6.93 -6.33
CA ILE A 89 -3.96 -6.14 -6.45
C ILE A 89 -4.02 -5.03 -5.42
N SER A 90 -2.97 -4.89 -4.65
CA SER A 90 -2.85 -3.84 -3.64
C SER A 90 -1.56 -3.07 -3.79
N GLY A 91 -1.52 -1.90 -3.18
CA GLY A 91 -0.34 -1.05 -3.19
C GLY A 91 -0.37 -0.02 -2.09
N LYS A 92 0.80 0.46 -1.72
CA LYS A 92 0.98 1.47 -0.67
C LYS A 92 2.06 2.46 -1.07
N VAL A 93 1.86 3.69 -0.67
CA VAL A 93 2.85 4.77 -0.74
C VAL A 93 2.93 5.43 0.61
N GLY A 94 4.13 5.57 1.13
CA GLY A 94 4.34 6.21 2.43
C GLY A 94 5.49 7.20 2.41
N VAL A 95 5.39 8.19 3.28
CA VAL A 95 6.41 9.19 3.53
C VAL A 95 6.52 9.48 5.02
N SER A 96 7.74 9.69 5.47
CA SER A 96 8.04 10.10 6.85
C SER A 96 9.00 11.28 6.81
N VAL A 97 8.72 12.29 7.62
CA VAL A 97 9.53 13.52 7.69
C VAL A 97 9.92 13.78 9.13
N ALA A 98 11.22 13.88 9.39
CA ALA A 98 11.74 14.31 10.67
C ALA A 98 11.47 15.81 10.87
N VAL A 99 10.67 16.14 11.88
CA VAL A 99 10.27 17.54 12.18
C VAL A 99 11.00 18.10 13.39
N ALA A 100 11.55 17.23 14.23
CA ALA A 100 12.37 17.58 15.38
C ALA A 100 13.23 16.37 15.78
N ASP A 101 14.18 16.55 16.68
CA ASP A 101 14.95 15.43 17.22
C ASP A 101 14.01 14.41 17.88
N GLY A 102 14.03 13.19 17.37
CA GLY A 102 13.18 12.11 17.85
C GLY A 102 11.71 12.19 17.43
N ALA A 103 11.31 13.18 16.64
CA ALA A 103 9.92 13.33 16.20
C ALA A 103 9.80 13.26 14.67
N ASP A 104 9.02 12.30 14.20
CA ASP A 104 8.70 12.11 12.79
C ASP A 104 7.20 12.25 12.57
N VAL A 105 6.82 12.97 11.51
CA VAL A 105 5.45 12.94 10.97
C VAL A 105 5.44 11.99 9.78
N TYR A 106 4.49 11.08 9.75
CA TYR A 106 4.39 10.12 8.66
C TYR A 106 2.98 10.03 8.10
N GLY A 107 2.91 9.69 6.82
CA GLY A 107 1.66 9.44 6.12
C GLY A 107 1.78 8.24 5.19
N GLU A 108 0.68 7.54 5.00
CA GLU A 108 0.56 6.41 4.09
C GLU A 108 -0.79 6.45 3.38
N ILE A 109 -0.78 6.17 2.09
CA ILE A 109 -1.97 5.90 1.30
C ILE A 109 -1.86 4.47 0.77
N ALA A 110 -2.91 3.70 0.96
CA ALA A 110 -3.01 2.33 0.47
C ALA A 110 -4.25 2.17 -0.41
N GLY A 111 -4.16 1.29 -1.38
CA GLY A 111 -5.28 0.93 -2.23
C GLY A 111 -5.32 -0.58 -2.49
N ILE A 112 -6.50 -1.13 -2.60
CA ILE A 112 -6.73 -2.52 -2.97
C ILE A 112 -7.88 -2.60 -3.97
N THR A 113 -7.73 -3.46 -4.98
CA THR A 113 -8.83 -3.73 -5.91
C THR A 113 -9.91 -4.55 -5.23
N ASN A 114 -11.14 -4.33 -5.65
CA ASN A 114 -12.31 -5.04 -5.15
C ASN A 114 -13.37 -5.07 -6.23
N GLU A 115 -14.43 -5.84 -6.04
CA GLU A 115 -15.60 -5.82 -6.89
C GLU A 115 -16.76 -5.16 -6.15
N ASP A 116 -17.48 -4.28 -6.85
CA ASP A 116 -18.70 -3.67 -6.32
C ASP A 116 -19.89 -4.64 -6.40
N SER A 117 -21.05 -4.22 -5.91
CA SER A 117 -22.29 -5.03 -5.96
C SER A 117 -22.76 -5.36 -7.38
N SER A 118 -22.29 -4.64 -8.39
CA SER A 118 -22.57 -4.88 -9.81
C SER A 118 -21.55 -5.80 -10.49
N GLY A 119 -20.49 -6.23 -9.76
CA GLY A 119 -19.38 -7.02 -10.29
C GLY A 119 -18.33 -6.20 -11.03
N ASP A 120 -18.38 -4.87 -10.95
CA ASP A 120 -17.37 -3.98 -11.53
C ASP A 120 -16.18 -3.84 -10.60
N SER A 121 -14.98 -3.82 -11.19
CA SER A 121 -13.75 -3.61 -10.41
C SER A 121 -13.64 -2.17 -9.96
N ILE A 122 -13.46 -2.00 -8.66
CA ILE A 122 -13.22 -0.72 -7.99
C ILE A 122 -11.90 -0.78 -7.23
N VAL A 123 -11.44 0.35 -6.76
CA VAL A 123 -10.29 0.45 -5.86
C VAL A 123 -10.73 1.10 -4.57
N ASP A 124 -10.55 0.38 -3.49
CA ASP A 124 -10.74 0.90 -2.15
C ASP A 124 -9.46 1.56 -1.65
N PHE A 125 -9.56 2.78 -1.17
CA PHE A 125 -8.43 3.54 -0.63
C PHE A 125 -8.54 3.70 0.86
N GLY A 126 -7.39 3.66 1.51
CA GLY A 126 -7.26 3.99 2.91
C GLY A 126 -6.01 4.85 3.12
N GLY A 127 -5.99 5.56 4.22
CA GLY A 127 -4.85 6.37 4.57
C GLY A 127 -4.60 6.39 6.06
N LYS A 128 -3.38 6.69 6.44
CA LYS A 128 -3.00 7.00 7.83
C LYS A 128 -2.09 8.20 7.87
N LEU A 129 -2.21 8.93 8.95
CA LEU A 129 -1.34 10.04 9.29
C LEU A 129 -1.00 9.93 10.76
N GLY A 130 0.24 10.10 11.11
CA GLY A 130 0.65 9.94 12.49
C GLY A 130 1.93 10.68 12.82
N VAL A 131 2.21 10.71 14.10
CA VAL A 131 3.45 11.22 14.66
C VAL A 131 4.10 10.11 15.47
N LYS A 132 5.37 9.88 15.23
CA LYS A 132 6.20 8.94 15.99
C LYS A 132 7.23 9.72 16.77
N TYR A 133 7.28 9.49 18.06
CA TYR A 133 8.29 10.07 18.94
C TYR A 133 9.19 8.98 19.51
N THR A 134 10.49 9.20 19.40
CA THR A 134 11.52 8.29 19.93
C THR A 134 12.35 9.03 20.98
N PHE A 135 12.46 8.49 22.18
CA PHE A 135 13.21 9.05 23.31
C PHE A 135 14.24 8.06 23.85
#